data_dec4967192fcda5c1db4585c448bbf2e
#
_entry.id   dec4967192fcda5c1db4585c448bbf2e
#
_cell.length_a   1.000
_cell.length_b   1.000
_cell.length_c   1.000
_cell.angle_alpha   90.00
_cell.angle_beta   90.00
_cell.angle_gamma   90.00
#
_symmetry.space_group_name_H-M   'P 1'
#
loop_
_entity.id
_entity.type
_entity.pdbx_description
1 polymer ?
#
loop_
_entity_poly.entity_id
_entity_poly.type
_entity_poly.pdbx_seq_one_letter_code
_entity_poly.pdbx_strand_id
1 'polypeptide(L)'
;MKRYLPIFLLAFVFVAGVPVQAQTDAEVEARKDALDVAGAFSNDGFKIRDGHWCGVVKPHDHSLVAVNLYAGNQYWFSAAGTEPVKKIAVTVYDESGKQVTTENYDEGAKAAAGFSPANSGQYFISVDLVEGEEGTFCLVYSYK
;
A
#
# COMPACT_ATOMS: atom_id res chain seq x y z
N MET A 1 2.19 -67.08 -31.22
CA MET A 1 1.80 -65.73 -31.57
C MET A 1 1.72 -64.90 -30.27
N LYS A 2 2.71 -64.06 -30.03
CA LYS A 2 2.71 -63.15 -28.88
C LYS A 2 2.07 -61.85 -29.32
N ARG A 3 0.90 -61.52 -28.76
CA ARG A 3 0.25 -60.22 -28.93
C ARG A 3 0.84 -59.26 -27.91
N TYR A 4 1.64 -58.30 -28.38
CA TYR A 4 2.06 -57.15 -27.56
C TYR A 4 0.96 -56.12 -27.56
N LEU A 5 0.40 -55.86 -26.40
CA LEU A 5 -0.55 -54.78 -26.13
C LEU A 5 0.25 -53.51 -25.86
N PRO A 6 0.10 -52.40 -26.59
CA PRO A 6 0.78 -51.16 -26.23
C PRO A 6 0.06 -50.52 -25.04
N ILE A 7 0.79 -50.39 -23.95
CA ILE A 7 0.37 -49.61 -22.80
C ILE A 7 0.48 -48.14 -23.20
N PHE A 8 -0.65 -47.49 -23.41
CA PHE A 8 -0.73 -46.05 -23.56
C PHE A 8 -0.54 -45.44 -22.17
N LEU A 9 0.65 -44.91 -21.92
CA LEU A 9 0.96 -44.12 -20.70
C LEU A 9 0.34 -42.74 -20.89
N LEU A 10 -0.83 -42.53 -20.31
CA LEU A 10 -1.50 -41.23 -20.27
C LEU A 10 -0.73 -40.32 -19.25
N ALA A 11 0.15 -39.48 -19.77
CA ALA A 11 0.81 -38.48 -18.95
C ALA A 11 -0.22 -37.42 -18.53
N PHE A 12 -0.68 -37.49 -17.30
CA PHE A 12 -1.47 -36.43 -16.67
C PHE A 12 -0.54 -35.25 -16.38
N VAL A 13 -0.57 -34.24 -17.22
CA VAL A 13 0.09 -32.97 -16.95
C VAL A 13 -0.75 -32.25 -15.86
N PHE A 14 -0.28 -32.31 -14.64
CA PHE A 14 -0.79 -31.47 -13.55
C PHE A 14 -0.32 -30.03 -13.84
N VAL A 15 -1.19 -29.23 -14.43
CA VAL A 15 -1.02 -27.78 -14.43
C VAL A 15 -1.30 -27.32 -13.00
N ALA A 16 -0.25 -27.13 -12.22
CA ALA A 16 -0.34 -26.46 -10.93
C ALA A 16 -0.74 -25.01 -11.23
N GLY A 17 -2.02 -24.71 -11.13
CA GLY A 17 -2.53 -23.35 -11.17
C GLY A 17 -1.92 -22.58 -10.00
N VAL A 18 -1.12 -21.55 -10.29
CA VAL A 18 -0.66 -20.61 -9.30
C VAL A 18 -1.91 -19.93 -8.72
N PRO A 19 -2.18 -19.99 -7.40
CA PRO A 19 -3.33 -19.31 -6.85
C PRO A 19 -3.16 -17.81 -7.07
N VAL A 20 -3.97 -17.23 -7.94
CA VAL A 20 -4.12 -15.77 -8.03
C VAL A 20 -4.80 -15.34 -6.75
N GLN A 21 -4.05 -14.70 -5.84
CA GLN A 21 -4.63 -14.13 -4.63
C GLN A 21 -5.59 -13.01 -5.04
N ALA A 22 -6.88 -13.28 -4.90
CA ALA A 22 -7.90 -12.27 -5.05
C ALA A 22 -7.75 -11.23 -3.92
N GLN A 23 -7.93 -9.95 -4.24
CA GLN A 23 -7.97 -8.87 -3.27
C GLN A 23 -9.11 -9.11 -2.28
N THR A 24 -8.84 -8.97 -0.98
CA THR A 24 -9.86 -9.15 0.06
C THR A 24 -10.86 -8.00 0.08
N ASP A 25 -12.06 -8.21 0.64
CA ASP A 25 -13.06 -7.13 0.81
C ASP A 25 -12.51 -5.99 1.65
N ALA A 26 -11.73 -6.30 2.70
CA ALA A 26 -11.07 -5.30 3.54
C ALA A 26 -10.06 -4.46 2.76
N GLU A 27 -9.28 -5.06 1.86
CA GLU A 27 -8.36 -4.32 0.99
C GLU A 27 -9.11 -3.45 -0.03
N VAL A 28 -10.20 -3.91 -0.58
CA VAL A 28 -11.05 -3.12 -1.50
C VAL A 28 -11.61 -1.89 -0.78
N GLU A 29 -12.14 -2.07 0.43
CA GLU A 29 -12.65 -0.97 1.25
C GLU A 29 -11.54 0.01 1.65
N ALA A 30 -10.42 -0.48 2.16
CA ALA A 30 -9.27 0.36 2.55
C ALA A 30 -8.72 1.15 1.37
N ARG A 31 -8.63 0.55 0.19
CA ARG A 31 -8.19 1.23 -1.03
C ARG A 31 -9.17 2.33 -1.44
N LYS A 32 -10.46 2.03 -1.42
CA LYS A 32 -11.50 3.02 -1.72
C LYS A 32 -11.38 4.23 -0.80
N ASP A 33 -11.25 4.00 0.50
CA ASP A 33 -11.13 5.06 1.49
C ASP A 33 -9.82 5.85 1.35
N ALA A 34 -8.71 5.19 1.04
CA ALA A 34 -7.44 5.85 0.74
C ALA A 34 -7.53 6.75 -0.51
N LEU A 35 -8.23 6.29 -1.55
CA LEU A 35 -8.49 7.07 -2.76
C LEU A 35 -9.41 8.27 -2.48
N ASP A 36 -10.38 8.12 -1.60
CA ASP A 36 -11.25 9.24 -1.17
C ASP A 36 -10.45 10.32 -0.45
N VAL A 37 -9.50 9.93 0.40
CA VAL A 37 -8.56 10.87 1.04
C VAL A 37 -7.68 11.56 0.00
N ALA A 38 -7.09 10.82 -0.91
CA ALA A 38 -6.25 11.37 -1.98
C ALA A 38 -7.04 12.31 -2.91
N GLY A 39 -8.31 11.99 -3.17
CA GLY A 39 -9.21 12.80 -3.98
C GLY A 39 -9.43 14.20 -3.44
N ALA A 40 -9.33 14.39 -2.12
CA ALA A 40 -9.45 15.72 -1.50
C ALA A 40 -8.33 16.68 -1.95
N PHE A 41 -7.17 16.18 -2.36
CA PHE A 41 -6.03 16.98 -2.84
C PHE A 41 -6.06 17.23 -4.36
N SER A 42 -6.93 16.57 -5.09
CA SER A 42 -6.98 16.71 -6.56
C SER A 42 -7.38 18.12 -7.02
N ASN A 43 -8.15 18.84 -6.23
CA ASN A 43 -8.49 20.25 -6.49
C ASN A 43 -7.28 21.19 -6.41
N ASP A 44 -6.22 20.79 -5.71
CA ASP A 44 -4.96 21.51 -5.58
C ASP A 44 -3.94 21.14 -6.68
N GLY A 45 -4.37 20.38 -7.69
CA GLY A 45 -3.58 19.99 -8.84
C GLY A 45 -2.78 18.70 -8.67
N PHE A 46 -2.97 17.98 -7.58
CA PHE A 46 -2.33 16.67 -7.38
C PHE A 46 -2.97 15.60 -8.25
N LYS A 47 -2.12 14.78 -8.85
CA LYS A 47 -2.51 13.60 -9.62
C LYS A 47 -2.22 12.34 -8.82
N ILE A 48 -3.19 11.46 -8.72
CA ILE A 48 -3.00 10.15 -8.08
C ILE A 48 -2.14 9.30 -9.00
N ARG A 49 -1.04 8.76 -8.46
CA ARG A 49 -0.21 7.80 -9.18
C ARG A 49 -0.92 6.45 -9.28
N ASP A 50 -0.77 5.80 -10.42
CA ASP A 50 -1.25 4.43 -10.60
C ASP A 50 -0.58 3.48 -9.60
N GLY A 51 -1.38 2.58 -9.05
CA GLY A 51 -0.94 1.60 -8.07
C GLY A 51 -1.30 1.99 -6.64
N HIS A 52 -1.18 1.00 -5.79
CA HIS A 52 -1.45 1.11 -4.36
C HIS A 52 -0.68 0.02 -3.61
N TRP A 53 -0.50 0.22 -2.32
CA TRP A 53 0.04 -0.79 -1.41
C TRP A 53 -1.00 -1.09 -0.35
N CYS A 54 -1.26 -2.36 -0.14
CA CYS A 54 -2.10 -2.83 0.95
C CYS A 54 -1.32 -3.81 1.81
N GLY A 55 -1.63 -3.81 3.08
CA GLY A 55 -0.98 -4.67 4.06
C GLY A 55 -1.75 -4.67 5.37
N VAL A 56 -1.06 -5.05 6.42
CA VAL A 56 -1.59 -5.14 7.77
C VAL A 56 -0.84 -4.20 8.68
N VAL A 57 -1.56 -3.36 9.43
CA VAL A 57 -1.01 -2.59 10.54
C VAL A 57 -1.18 -3.36 11.84
N LYS A 58 -0.13 -3.37 12.65
CA LYS A 58 -0.07 -4.07 13.95
C LYS A 58 0.39 -3.11 15.04
N PRO A 59 -0.07 -3.30 16.29
CA PRO A 59 0.47 -2.53 17.42
C PRO A 59 1.99 -2.71 17.53
N HIS A 60 2.71 -1.63 17.83
CA HIS A 60 4.17 -1.61 18.04
C HIS A 60 5.02 -2.05 16.84
N ASP A 61 4.45 -2.03 15.65
CA ASP A 61 5.13 -2.36 14.40
C ASP A 61 4.94 -1.23 13.37
N HIS A 62 5.85 -1.17 12.40
CA HIS A 62 5.81 -0.20 11.30
C HIS A 62 5.60 -0.92 9.98
N SER A 63 4.59 -0.49 9.22
CA SER A 63 4.41 -0.95 7.84
C SER A 63 5.09 0.03 6.91
N LEU A 64 6.23 -0.37 6.34
CA LEU A 64 7.08 0.48 5.50
C LEU A 64 6.89 0.20 4.02
N VAL A 65 6.79 1.26 3.24
CA VAL A 65 6.81 1.23 1.78
C VAL A 65 7.96 2.09 1.28
N ALA A 66 8.85 1.51 0.48
CA ALA A 66 9.93 2.24 -0.17
C ALA A 66 9.43 2.91 -1.46
N VAL A 67 9.72 4.19 -1.63
CA VAL A 67 9.36 4.98 -2.80
C VAL A 67 10.53 5.80 -3.29
N ASN A 68 10.61 6.06 -4.59
CA ASN A 68 11.56 7.01 -5.16
C ASN A 68 10.84 8.34 -5.39
N LEU A 69 11.34 9.40 -4.76
CA LEU A 69 10.79 10.73 -4.86
C LEU A 69 11.79 11.66 -5.55
N TYR A 70 11.28 12.69 -6.21
CA TYR A 70 12.06 13.64 -6.99
C TYR A 70 11.97 15.03 -6.40
N ALA A 71 13.12 15.68 -6.25
CA ALA A 71 13.20 17.09 -5.89
C ALA A 71 12.43 17.96 -6.89
N GLY A 72 11.70 18.94 -6.38
CA GLY A 72 10.86 19.82 -7.20
C GLY A 72 9.41 19.36 -7.32
N ASN A 73 9.10 18.11 -6.97
CA ASN A 73 7.73 17.63 -6.88
C ASN A 73 7.19 17.81 -5.46
N GLN A 74 5.88 17.85 -5.36
CA GLN A 74 5.14 17.78 -4.09
C GLN A 74 4.35 16.48 -4.06
N TYR A 75 4.29 15.85 -2.91
CA TYR A 75 3.63 14.55 -2.72
C TYR A 75 2.63 14.58 -1.56
N TRP A 76 1.54 13.84 -1.71
CA TRP A 76 0.66 13.45 -0.64
C TRP A 76 0.57 11.93 -0.58
N PHE A 77 0.84 11.37 0.60
CA PHE A 77 0.72 9.95 0.91
C PHE A 77 -0.56 9.76 1.72
N SER A 78 -1.54 9.10 1.15
CA SER A 78 -2.88 8.94 1.74
C SER A 78 -3.14 7.49 2.07
N ALA A 79 -3.49 7.22 3.32
CA ALA A 79 -3.74 5.87 3.81
C ALA A 79 -5.09 5.78 4.52
N ALA A 80 -5.67 4.61 4.49
CA ALA A 80 -6.87 4.28 5.24
C ALA A 80 -6.82 2.83 5.73
N GLY A 81 -7.32 2.62 6.95
CA GLY A 81 -7.51 1.30 7.54
C GLY A 81 -8.98 0.95 7.65
N THR A 82 -9.27 -0.34 7.76
CA THR A 82 -10.62 -0.86 8.01
C THR A 82 -10.74 -1.39 9.43
N GLU A 83 -11.97 -1.52 9.94
CA GLU A 83 -12.19 -2.14 11.24
C GLU A 83 -11.41 -3.48 11.37
N PRO A 84 -10.72 -3.73 12.49
CA PRO A 84 -10.79 -3.03 13.77
C PRO A 84 -9.76 -1.90 13.97
N VAL A 85 -9.16 -1.39 12.90
CA VAL A 85 -8.27 -0.21 12.93
C VAL A 85 -9.09 1.04 13.28
N LYS A 86 -8.68 1.77 14.32
CA LYS A 86 -9.39 2.97 14.77
C LYS A 86 -8.66 4.26 14.41
N LYS A 87 -7.33 4.23 14.46
CA LYS A 87 -6.49 5.38 14.14
C LYS A 87 -5.16 4.93 13.58
N ILE A 88 -4.75 5.57 12.50
CA ILE A 88 -3.45 5.38 11.86
C ILE A 88 -2.70 6.70 11.76
N ALA A 89 -1.40 6.62 11.57
CA ALA A 89 -0.53 7.75 11.24
C ALA A 89 0.34 7.42 10.03
N VAL A 90 0.59 8.41 9.20
CA VAL A 90 1.52 8.32 8.07
C VAL A 90 2.75 9.17 8.36
N THR A 91 3.92 8.56 8.27
CA THR A 91 5.20 9.21 8.53
C THR A 91 6.15 8.96 7.36
N VAL A 92 6.96 9.95 7.03
CA VAL A 92 7.96 9.86 5.96
C VAL A 92 9.36 9.88 6.56
N TYR A 93 10.20 8.96 6.12
CA TYR A 93 11.62 8.87 6.50
C TYR A 93 12.50 9.00 5.26
N ASP A 94 13.64 9.63 5.41
CA ASP A 94 14.66 9.68 4.36
C ASP A 94 15.44 8.36 4.24
N GLU A 95 16.37 8.30 3.30
CA GLU A 95 17.19 7.12 3.03
C GLU A 95 18.05 6.70 4.24
N SER A 96 18.41 7.63 5.12
CA SER A 96 19.16 7.36 6.35
C SER A 96 18.28 6.87 7.51
N GLY A 97 16.96 6.83 7.32
CA GLY A 97 15.99 6.47 8.36
C GLY A 97 15.62 7.63 9.29
N LYS A 98 15.97 8.86 8.90
CA LYS A 98 15.60 10.06 9.65
C LYS A 98 14.20 10.51 9.22
N GLN A 99 13.34 10.80 10.22
CA GLN A 99 12.02 11.37 9.97
C GLN A 99 12.15 12.76 9.36
N VAL A 100 11.42 13.01 8.28
CA VAL A 100 11.31 14.32 7.64
C VAL A 100 10.07 15.06 8.12
N THR A 101 10.09 16.38 8.04
CA THR A 101 8.93 17.21 8.37
C THR A 101 7.89 17.14 7.28
N THR A 102 6.64 16.88 7.66
CA THR A 102 5.49 16.74 6.77
C THR A 102 4.33 17.62 7.20
N GLU A 103 3.45 17.95 6.26
CA GLU A 103 2.09 18.37 6.59
C GLU A 103 1.26 17.12 6.84
N ASN A 104 0.41 17.14 7.87
CA ASN A 104 -0.36 15.96 8.25
C ASN A 104 -1.87 16.25 8.23
N TYR A 105 -2.61 15.25 7.77
CA TYR A 105 -4.05 15.15 7.90
C TYR A 105 -4.37 13.84 8.63
N ASP A 106 -5.12 13.93 9.71
CA ASP A 106 -5.48 12.79 10.54
C ASP A 106 -6.97 12.82 10.87
N GLU A 107 -7.68 11.77 10.49
CA GLU A 107 -9.11 11.59 10.78
C GLU A 107 -9.40 10.10 11.05
N GLY A 108 -9.17 9.67 12.30
CA GLY A 108 -9.42 8.29 12.70
C GLY A 108 -8.58 7.28 11.90
N ALA A 109 -9.24 6.36 11.23
CA ALA A 109 -8.60 5.33 10.40
C ALA A 109 -8.11 5.85 9.03
N LYS A 110 -8.14 7.17 8.81
CA LYS A 110 -7.66 7.85 7.60
C LYS A 110 -6.57 8.83 7.99
N ALA A 111 -5.49 8.85 7.23
CA ALA A 111 -4.38 9.78 7.45
C ALA A 111 -3.67 10.10 6.14
N ALA A 112 -3.06 11.26 6.08
CA ALA A 112 -2.21 11.64 4.96
C ALA A 112 -1.01 12.47 5.45
N ALA A 113 0.10 12.36 4.72
CA ALA A 113 1.29 13.16 4.93
C ALA A 113 1.69 13.83 3.61
N GLY A 114 1.87 15.15 3.67
CA GLY A 114 2.35 15.96 2.55
C GLY A 114 3.84 16.25 2.70
N PHE A 115 4.61 16.03 1.63
CA PHE A 115 6.06 16.18 1.63
C PHE A 115 6.57 16.70 0.30
N SER A 116 7.51 17.64 0.36
CA SER A 116 8.22 18.19 -0.79
C SER A 116 9.72 17.93 -0.60
N PRO A 117 10.29 16.91 -1.24
CA PRO A 117 11.70 16.56 -1.04
C PRO A 117 12.63 17.63 -1.59
N ALA A 118 13.67 17.98 -0.82
CA ALA A 118 14.76 18.83 -1.26
C ALA A 118 15.75 18.07 -2.16
N ASN A 119 15.87 16.76 -1.96
CA ASN A 119 16.74 15.87 -2.71
C ASN A 119 15.97 14.71 -3.30
N SER A 120 16.23 14.38 -4.55
CA SER A 120 15.74 13.16 -5.17
C SER A 120 16.42 11.95 -4.54
N GLY A 121 15.66 10.87 -4.33
CA GLY A 121 16.20 9.65 -3.76
C GLY A 121 15.12 8.72 -3.24
N GLN A 122 15.56 7.70 -2.51
CA GLN A 122 14.67 6.76 -1.87
C GLN A 122 14.19 7.30 -0.51
N TYR A 123 12.90 7.17 -0.28
CA TYR A 123 12.22 7.51 0.97
C TYR A 123 11.39 6.33 1.42
N PHE A 124 11.05 6.31 2.71
CA PHE A 124 10.22 5.28 3.29
C PHE A 124 8.96 5.91 3.88
N ILE A 125 7.82 5.36 3.51
CA ILE A 125 6.53 5.77 4.05
C ILE A 125 6.11 4.73 5.06
N SER A 126 5.90 5.16 6.30
CA SER A 126 5.41 4.31 7.38
C SER A 126 3.92 4.55 7.60
N VAL A 127 3.16 3.47 7.67
CA VAL A 127 1.78 3.48 8.14
C VAL A 127 1.75 2.75 9.47
N ASP A 128 1.38 3.45 10.52
CA ASP A 128 1.42 2.97 11.88
C ASP A 128 0.03 2.91 12.51
N LEU A 129 -0.24 1.85 13.24
CA LEU A 129 -1.45 1.72 14.05
C LEU A 129 -1.27 2.53 15.34
N VAL A 130 -2.12 3.54 15.54
CA VAL A 130 -2.12 4.40 16.73
C VAL A 130 -3.16 3.92 17.75
N GLU A 131 -4.35 3.61 17.28
CA GLU A 131 -5.46 3.09 18.11
C GLU A 131 -6.21 1.97 17.38
N GLY A 132 -6.69 1.00 18.14
CA GLY A 132 -7.43 -0.15 17.63
C GLY A 132 -6.60 -1.42 17.66
N GLU A 133 -7.02 -2.38 16.88
CA GLU A 133 -6.40 -3.70 16.77
C GLU A 133 -5.81 -3.90 15.37
N GLU A 134 -4.98 -4.92 15.22
CA GLU A 134 -4.42 -5.34 13.94
C GLU A 134 -5.49 -5.41 12.85
N GLY A 135 -5.24 -4.80 11.72
CA GLY A 135 -6.17 -4.78 10.59
C GLY A 135 -5.53 -4.34 9.29
N THR A 136 -6.34 -4.36 8.26
CA THR A 136 -5.94 -4.05 6.90
C THR A 136 -5.86 -2.54 6.67
N PHE A 137 -4.83 -2.11 5.93
CA PHE A 137 -4.72 -0.76 5.40
C PHE A 137 -4.37 -0.78 3.91
N CYS A 138 -4.64 0.32 3.23
CA CYS A 138 -4.08 0.62 1.91
C CYS A 138 -3.48 2.03 1.90
N LEU A 139 -2.47 2.20 1.09
CA LEU A 139 -1.74 3.45 0.85
C LEU A 139 -1.73 3.76 -0.63
N VAL A 140 -2.04 5.00 -0.97
CA VAL A 140 -1.88 5.57 -2.31
C VAL A 140 -1.10 6.87 -2.21
N TYR A 141 -0.46 7.32 -3.28
CA TYR A 141 0.13 8.64 -3.28
C TYR A 141 -0.17 9.44 -4.54
N SER A 142 -0.17 10.74 -4.38
CA SER A 142 -0.39 11.73 -5.41
C SER A 142 0.79 12.70 -5.47
N TYR A 143 0.94 13.34 -6.62
CA TYR A 143 2.06 14.25 -6.89
C TYR A 143 1.64 15.43 -7.78
N LYS A 144 2.38 16.50 -7.72
CA LYS A 144 2.36 17.61 -8.68
C LYS A 144 3.73 18.28 -8.80
#